data_42fd68bacf7af506f0804a224d7e47eb
#
_entry.id   42fd68bacf7af506f0804a224d7e47eb
#
_cell.length_a   1.000
_cell.length_b   1.000
_cell.length_c   1.000
_cell.angle_alpha   90.00
_cell.angle_beta   90.00
_cell.angle_gamma   90.00
#
_symmetry.space_group_name_H-M   'P 1'
#
loop_
_entity.id
_entity.type
_entity.pdbx_description
1 polymer ?
#
loop_
_entity_poly.entity_id
_entity_poly.type
_entity_poly.pdbx_seq_one_letter_code
_entity_poly.pdbx_strand_id
1 'polypeptide(L)'
;MGLPAITLAQAPKAFDSAEAAAQALIDATEKDDVAALSALFGPGGKAVLTSGVAEQDKQERAEFARLARDRHELQPDPLNSAVKILAVGSQDWPFPVPIVRNKDKWYFDASRGAVEMRARRIGANELDTIEICAGYVDAQMEYAAQVRDKHGMLEYAQRIAGAQGQLDSLYGGESAAPLVPKAFADAAVETGKGAEVKPKPYHGYYFRTLQAQGPNAEGGRHNYVVKDSMIGGFGLVAWPAHYGVSGVHTFIVNQDGIIYERDLGNPTTSLSTTVTSYDPDKSWKRVQ
;
A
#
# COMPACT_ATOMS: atom_id res chain seq x y z
N MET A 1 -16.86 -37.09 28.76
CA MET A 1 -16.06 -35.89 28.47
C MET A 1 -15.11 -36.26 27.35
N GLY A 2 -15.42 -35.83 26.12
CA GLY A 2 -14.55 -36.04 24.96
C GLY A 2 -13.49 -34.94 24.93
N LEU A 3 -12.23 -35.34 24.90
CA LEU A 3 -11.13 -34.43 24.65
C LEU A 3 -11.26 -33.85 23.20
N PRO A 4 -11.08 -32.56 22.97
CA PRO A 4 -11.05 -32.03 21.62
C PRO A 4 -9.86 -32.65 20.87
N ALA A 5 -10.13 -33.22 19.70
CA ALA A 5 -9.08 -33.68 18.79
C ALA A 5 -8.24 -32.46 18.40
N ILE A 6 -6.99 -32.42 18.85
CA ILE A 6 -5.99 -31.46 18.35
C ILE A 6 -5.74 -31.86 16.91
N THR A 7 -6.33 -31.14 15.98
CA THR A 7 -6.01 -31.27 14.56
C THR A 7 -4.56 -30.79 14.42
N LEU A 8 -3.60 -31.71 14.32
CA LEU A 8 -2.21 -31.41 13.99
C LEU A 8 -2.21 -30.70 12.65
N ALA A 9 -1.72 -29.49 12.63
CA ALA A 9 -1.56 -28.74 11.41
C ALA A 9 -0.69 -29.56 10.45
N GLN A 10 -1.21 -29.87 9.27
CA GLN A 10 -0.59 -30.74 8.30
C GLN A 10 0.74 -30.10 7.81
N ALA A 11 1.86 -30.78 7.96
CA ALA A 11 3.16 -30.31 7.48
C ALA A 11 3.11 -30.04 5.97
N PRO A 12 3.92 -29.10 5.44
CA PRO A 12 3.99 -28.85 4.00
C PRO A 12 4.39 -30.12 3.24
N LYS A 13 3.86 -30.30 2.03
CA LYS A 13 4.16 -31.45 1.18
C LYS A 13 5.64 -31.50 0.84
N ALA A 14 6.28 -32.66 1.03
CA ALA A 14 7.67 -32.90 0.71
C ALA A 14 7.83 -33.48 -0.69
N PHE A 15 8.93 -33.13 -1.37
CA PHE A 15 9.26 -33.57 -2.73
C PHE A 15 10.70 -34.10 -2.81
N ASP A 16 10.95 -34.96 -3.79
CA ASP A 16 12.29 -35.51 -4.03
C ASP A 16 13.23 -34.51 -4.73
N SER A 17 12.66 -33.54 -5.46
CA SER A 17 13.41 -32.48 -6.11
C SER A 17 12.66 -31.14 -6.09
N ALA A 18 13.39 -30.05 -6.33
CA ALA A 18 12.80 -28.71 -6.47
C ALA A 18 11.93 -28.61 -7.71
N GLU A 19 12.29 -29.31 -8.79
CA GLU A 19 11.54 -29.39 -10.04
C GLU A 19 10.18 -30.05 -9.82
N ALA A 20 10.13 -31.14 -9.04
CA ALA A 20 8.88 -31.81 -8.69
C ALA A 20 7.97 -30.91 -7.84
N ALA A 21 8.56 -30.10 -6.94
CA ALA A 21 7.80 -29.12 -6.18
C ALA A 21 7.23 -28.00 -7.08
N ALA A 22 8.04 -27.44 -7.97
CA ALA A 22 7.62 -26.41 -8.91
C ALA A 22 6.50 -26.90 -9.84
N GLN A 23 6.65 -28.10 -10.41
CA GLN A 23 5.64 -28.69 -11.29
C GLN A 23 4.30 -28.91 -10.53
N ALA A 24 4.36 -29.39 -9.28
CA ALA A 24 3.17 -29.57 -8.48
C ALA A 24 2.43 -28.25 -8.19
N LEU A 25 3.15 -27.14 -8.02
CA LEU A 25 2.57 -25.80 -7.86
C LEU A 25 1.87 -25.37 -9.17
N ILE A 26 2.56 -25.51 -10.31
CA ILE A 26 2.02 -25.14 -11.62
C ILE A 26 0.75 -25.94 -11.91
N ASP A 27 0.79 -27.26 -11.73
CA ASP A 27 -0.36 -28.15 -11.97
C ASP A 27 -1.57 -27.79 -11.09
N ALA A 28 -1.31 -27.44 -9.81
CA ALA A 28 -2.37 -27.08 -8.86
C ALA A 28 -3.00 -25.71 -9.20
N THR A 29 -2.17 -24.73 -9.62
CA THR A 29 -2.68 -23.41 -10.02
C THR A 29 -3.43 -23.45 -11.35
N GLU A 30 -3.00 -24.26 -12.32
CA GLU A 30 -3.71 -24.47 -13.59
C GLU A 30 -5.11 -25.05 -13.40
N LYS A 31 -5.28 -25.92 -12.40
CA LYS A 31 -6.56 -26.54 -12.05
C LYS A 31 -7.40 -25.74 -11.07
N ASP A 32 -6.89 -24.61 -10.61
CA ASP A 32 -7.45 -23.82 -9.48
C ASP A 32 -7.73 -24.71 -8.24
N ASP A 33 -6.85 -25.69 -8.00
CA ASP A 33 -6.99 -26.64 -6.88
C ASP A 33 -6.44 -26.06 -5.59
N VAL A 34 -7.28 -25.28 -4.91
CA VAL A 34 -6.95 -24.63 -3.63
C VAL A 34 -6.59 -25.63 -2.53
N ALA A 35 -7.15 -26.84 -2.57
CA ALA A 35 -6.84 -27.89 -1.58
C ALA A 35 -5.41 -28.42 -1.79
N ALA A 36 -5.03 -28.69 -3.05
CA ALA A 36 -3.66 -29.06 -3.38
C ALA A 36 -2.67 -27.96 -3.02
N LEU A 37 -2.97 -26.69 -3.36
CA LEU A 37 -2.14 -25.53 -2.99
C LEU A 37 -1.97 -25.41 -1.46
N SER A 38 -3.04 -25.60 -0.71
CA SER A 38 -2.97 -25.60 0.76
C SER A 38 -2.08 -26.71 1.31
N ALA A 39 -2.10 -27.90 0.68
CA ALA A 39 -1.21 -29.01 1.06
C ALA A 39 0.25 -28.75 0.72
N LEU A 40 0.52 -28.04 -0.39
CA LEU A 40 1.89 -27.64 -0.79
C LEU A 40 2.53 -26.75 0.28
N PHE A 41 1.80 -25.72 0.73
CA PHE A 41 2.32 -24.68 1.62
C PHE A 41 2.18 -25.03 3.11
N GLY A 42 1.32 -25.99 3.45
CA GLY A 42 1.07 -26.38 4.84
C GLY A 42 0.41 -25.25 5.67
N PRO A 43 0.64 -25.20 6.98
CA PRO A 43 -0.05 -24.27 7.88
C PRO A 43 0.15 -22.78 7.57
N GLY A 44 1.29 -22.43 6.99
CA GLY A 44 1.62 -21.06 6.55
C GLY A 44 0.91 -20.64 5.26
N GLY A 45 0.31 -21.58 4.53
CA GLY A 45 -0.23 -21.40 3.18
C GLY A 45 -1.37 -20.40 3.09
N LYS A 46 -2.15 -20.22 4.14
CA LYS A 46 -3.27 -19.26 4.15
C LYS A 46 -2.79 -17.83 3.84
N ALA A 47 -1.68 -17.41 4.42
CA ALA A 47 -1.13 -16.07 4.20
C ALA A 47 -0.58 -15.86 2.78
N VAL A 48 -0.29 -16.96 2.07
CA VAL A 48 0.19 -16.97 0.68
C VAL A 48 -0.96 -17.06 -0.32
N LEU A 49 -2.03 -17.80 0.02
CA LEU A 49 -3.10 -18.17 -0.91
C LEU A 49 -4.27 -17.21 -0.92
N THR A 50 -4.41 -16.32 0.09
CA THR A 50 -5.58 -15.46 0.16
C THR A 50 -5.25 -14.02 0.57
N SER A 51 -5.76 -13.10 -0.24
CA SER A 51 -5.81 -11.66 0.06
C SER A 51 -7.03 -11.29 0.91
N GLY A 52 -8.03 -12.19 1.00
CA GLY A 52 -9.35 -11.95 1.57
C GLY A 52 -10.43 -11.64 0.53
N VAL A 53 -10.08 -11.54 -0.75
CA VAL A 53 -10.99 -11.29 -1.88
C VAL A 53 -10.90 -12.47 -2.85
N ALA A 54 -11.85 -13.41 -2.75
CA ALA A 54 -11.80 -14.69 -3.47
C ALA A 54 -11.66 -14.56 -4.99
N GLU A 55 -12.32 -13.57 -5.60
CA GLU A 55 -12.24 -13.36 -7.04
C GLU A 55 -10.85 -12.86 -7.48
N GLN A 56 -10.25 -11.96 -6.70
CA GLN A 56 -8.88 -11.50 -6.94
C GLN A 56 -7.89 -12.66 -6.78
N ASP A 57 -8.01 -13.44 -5.71
CA ASP A 57 -7.15 -14.60 -5.47
C ASP A 57 -7.20 -15.60 -6.65
N LYS A 58 -8.39 -15.80 -7.23
CA LYS A 58 -8.57 -16.67 -8.41
C LYS A 58 -7.90 -16.09 -9.67
N GLN A 59 -8.05 -14.78 -9.89
CA GLN A 59 -7.40 -14.09 -11.01
C GLN A 59 -5.88 -14.13 -10.92
N GLU A 60 -5.32 -13.91 -9.73
CA GLU A 60 -3.88 -13.98 -9.48
C GLU A 60 -3.34 -15.41 -9.72
N ARG A 61 -4.05 -16.45 -9.31
CA ARG A 61 -3.68 -17.85 -9.61
C ARG A 61 -3.72 -18.16 -11.10
N ALA A 62 -4.75 -17.68 -11.81
CA ALA A 62 -4.86 -17.87 -13.24
C ALA A 62 -3.73 -17.17 -14.01
N GLU A 63 -3.37 -15.95 -13.60
CA GLU A 63 -2.25 -15.21 -14.19
C GLU A 63 -0.91 -15.88 -13.91
N PHE A 64 -0.67 -16.34 -12.69
CA PHE A 64 0.52 -17.12 -12.36
C PHE A 64 0.61 -18.38 -13.24
N ALA A 65 -0.48 -19.14 -13.39
CA ALA A 65 -0.51 -20.34 -14.24
C ALA A 65 -0.19 -20.01 -15.71
N ARG A 66 -0.72 -18.89 -16.21
CA ARG A 66 -0.44 -18.41 -17.56
C ARG A 66 1.06 -18.08 -17.74
N LEU A 67 1.63 -17.33 -16.82
CA LEU A 67 3.05 -16.97 -16.85
C LEU A 67 3.96 -18.20 -16.74
N ALA A 68 3.64 -19.12 -15.83
CA ALA A 68 4.41 -20.34 -15.62
C ALA A 68 4.38 -21.29 -16.82
N ARG A 69 3.25 -21.31 -17.57
CA ARG A 69 3.13 -22.07 -18.81
C ARG A 69 3.95 -21.47 -19.96
N ASP A 70 3.98 -20.13 -20.04
CA ASP A 70 4.79 -19.42 -21.02
C ASP A 70 6.30 -19.72 -20.82
N ARG A 71 6.76 -19.50 -19.60
CA ARG A 71 8.14 -19.82 -19.20
C ARG A 71 8.25 -20.00 -17.70
N HIS A 72 8.99 -20.98 -17.27
CA HIS A 72 9.42 -21.10 -15.86
C HIS A 72 10.83 -21.65 -15.74
N GLU A 73 11.54 -21.22 -14.70
CA GLU A 73 12.91 -21.63 -14.43
C GLU A 73 13.16 -21.63 -12.92
N LEU A 74 13.93 -22.61 -12.42
CA LEU A 74 14.39 -22.65 -11.05
C LEU A 74 15.75 -21.98 -10.93
N GLN A 75 15.78 -20.81 -10.35
CA GLN A 75 16.98 -20.04 -10.10
C GLN A 75 17.57 -20.38 -8.73
N PRO A 76 18.88 -20.63 -8.61
CA PRO A 76 19.50 -20.82 -7.31
C PRO A 76 19.56 -19.51 -6.53
N ASP A 77 19.34 -19.56 -5.23
CA ASP A 77 19.63 -18.43 -4.35
C ASP A 77 21.17 -18.22 -4.32
N PRO A 78 21.65 -17.00 -4.62
CA PRO A 78 23.10 -16.73 -4.68
C PRO A 78 23.85 -17.00 -3.37
N LEU A 79 23.15 -16.92 -2.25
CA LEU A 79 23.71 -17.05 -0.91
C LEU A 79 23.50 -18.42 -0.28
N ASN A 80 22.57 -19.23 -0.83
CA ASN A 80 22.22 -20.53 -0.23
C ASN A 80 21.80 -21.56 -1.28
N SER A 81 22.68 -22.50 -1.59
CA SER A 81 22.44 -23.58 -2.56
C SER A 81 21.27 -24.52 -2.21
N ALA A 82 20.83 -24.52 -0.93
CA ALA A 82 19.65 -25.27 -0.49
C ALA A 82 18.33 -24.53 -0.76
N VAL A 83 18.36 -23.37 -1.41
CA VAL A 83 17.19 -22.56 -1.75
C VAL A 83 17.10 -22.38 -3.25
N LYS A 84 15.89 -22.55 -3.80
CA LYS A 84 15.55 -22.29 -5.19
C LYS A 84 14.38 -21.33 -5.25
N ILE A 85 14.44 -20.39 -6.19
CA ILE A 85 13.35 -19.45 -6.50
C ILE A 85 12.77 -19.86 -7.84
N LEU A 86 11.46 -20.04 -7.91
CA LEU A 86 10.76 -20.26 -9.18
C LEU A 86 10.55 -18.91 -9.86
N ALA A 87 11.20 -18.69 -10.99
CA ALA A 87 10.95 -17.54 -11.86
C ALA A 87 9.94 -17.93 -12.95
N VAL A 88 8.99 -17.06 -13.28
CA VAL A 88 7.93 -17.31 -14.26
C VAL A 88 7.76 -16.15 -15.24
N GLY A 89 7.32 -16.47 -16.45
CA GLY A 89 7.08 -15.52 -17.53
C GLY A 89 8.37 -15.00 -18.17
N SER A 90 8.22 -14.21 -19.22
CA SER A 90 9.33 -13.64 -20.00
C SER A 90 10.17 -12.60 -19.24
N GLN A 91 9.63 -12.06 -18.14
CA GLN A 91 10.30 -11.09 -17.26
C GLN A 91 11.00 -11.77 -16.08
N ASP A 92 11.07 -13.10 -16.04
CA ASP A 92 11.64 -13.88 -14.95
C ASP A 92 11.10 -13.47 -13.56
N TRP A 93 9.77 -13.23 -13.48
CA TRP A 93 9.12 -12.80 -12.24
C TRP A 93 9.32 -13.84 -11.13
N PRO A 94 10.00 -13.48 -10.03
CA PRO A 94 10.34 -14.43 -8.98
C PRO A 94 9.10 -14.70 -8.10
N PHE A 95 8.70 -15.98 -8.05
CA PHE A 95 7.63 -16.42 -7.15
C PHE A 95 8.05 -16.18 -5.68
N PRO A 96 7.20 -15.57 -4.84
CA PRO A 96 7.61 -15.11 -3.51
C PRO A 96 7.90 -16.22 -2.51
N VAL A 97 7.39 -17.45 -2.74
CA VAL A 97 7.60 -18.57 -1.82
C VAL A 97 8.77 -19.41 -2.30
N PRO A 98 9.91 -19.38 -1.60
CA PRO A 98 11.06 -20.18 -1.99
C PRO A 98 10.83 -21.68 -1.77
N ILE A 99 11.49 -22.50 -2.60
CA ILE A 99 11.58 -23.94 -2.47
C ILE A 99 12.88 -24.24 -1.73
N VAL A 100 12.79 -24.84 -0.54
CA VAL A 100 13.93 -25.07 0.34
C VAL A 100 14.20 -26.55 0.54
N ARG A 101 15.48 -26.93 0.59
CA ARG A 101 15.92 -28.30 0.89
C ARG A 101 16.19 -28.43 2.39
N ASN A 102 15.57 -29.43 3.01
CA ASN A 102 15.91 -29.86 4.35
C ASN A 102 16.18 -31.38 4.32
N LYS A 103 17.38 -31.81 4.70
CA LYS A 103 17.89 -33.14 4.48
C LYS A 103 17.79 -33.48 2.98
N ASP A 104 17.08 -34.55 2.63
CA ASP A 104 16.96 -35.07 1.27
C ASP A 104 15.61 -34.69 0.59
N LYS A 105 14.82 -33.77 1.17
CA LYS A 105 13.52 -33.39 0.65
C LYS A 105 13.42 -31.87 0.43
N TRP A 106 12.58 -31.51 -0.52
CA TRP A 106 12.28 -30.13 -0.86
C TRP A 106 10.86 -29.77 -0.50
N TYR A 107 10.62 -28.56 -0.02
CA TYR A 107 9.28 -28.02 0.31
C TYR A 107 9.21 -26.52 0.05
N PHE A 108 7.99 -26.00 -0.05
CA PHE A 108 7.75 -24.56 -0.05
C PHE A 108 7.89 -24.01 1.37
N ASP A 109 8.69 -22.95 1.54
CA ASP A 109 8.78 -22.20 2.79
C ASP A 109 7.75 -21.06 2.79
N ALA A 110 6.50 -21.40 3.14
CA ALA A 110 5.41 -20.44 3.17
C ALA A 110 5.62 -19.31 4.19
N SER A 111 6.43 -19.54 5.25
CA SER A 111 6.73 -18.50 6.23
C SER A 111 7.60 -17.41 5.63
N ARG A 112 8.66 -17.78 4.91
CA ARG A 112 9.48 -16.83 4.14
C ARG A 112 8.68 -16.17 3.03
N GLY A 113 7.83 -16.95 2.34
CA GLY A 113 6.93 -16.43 1.31
C GLY A 113 5.99 -15.35 1.84
N ALA A 114 5.38 -15.54 2.99
CA ALA A 114 4.49 -14.55 3.61
C ALA A 114 5.23 -13.24 3.98
N VAL A 115 6.49 -13.33 4.42
CA VAL A 115 7.33 -12.15 4.67
C VAL A 115 7.61 -11.40 3.38
N GLU A 116 8.02 -12.12 2.32
CA GLU A 116 8.31 -11.55 1.00
C GLU A 116 7.07 -10.87 0.37
N MET A 117 5.91 -11.54 0.39
CA MET A 117 4.65 -10.98 -0.12
C MET A 117 4.26 -9.70 0.62
N ARG A 118 4.49 -9.68 1.94
CA ARG A 118 4.25 -8.48 2.75
C ARG A 118 5.19 -7.35 2.36
N ALA A 119 6.48 -7.63 2.19
CA ALA A 119 7.48 -6.64 1.78
C ALA A 119 7.13 -6.04 0.41
N ARG A 120 6.75 -6.88 -0.57
CA ARG A 120 6.32 -6.42 -1.90
C ARG A 120 5.05 -5.56 -1.83
N ARG A 121 4.07 -5.95 -1.01
CA ARG A 121 2.84 -5.16 -0.81
C ARG A 121 3.15 -3.80 -0.21
N ILE A 122 4.00 -3.75 0.82
CA ILE A 122 4.43 -2.49 1.44
C ILE A 122 5.10 -1.62 0.37
N GLY A 123 6.07 -2.15 -0.38
CA GLY A 123 6.76 -1.39 -1.41
C GLY A 123 5.82 -0.86 -2.50
N ALA A 124 4.88 -1.68 -3.00
CA ALA A 124 3.89 -1.24 -3.98
C ALA A 124 3.00 -0.12 -3.43
N ASN A 125 2.44 -0.30 -2.22
CA ASN A 125 1.60 0.72 -1.59
C ASN A 125 2.35 2.04 -1.34
N GLU A 126 3.63 1.99 -0.97
CA GLU A 126 4.46 3.18 -0.76
C GLU A 126 4.73 3.91 -2.07
N LEU A 127 5.05 3.20 -3.15
CA LEU A 127 5.21 3.78 -4.48
C LEU A 127 3.91 4.44 -4.97
N ASP A 128 2.78 3.73 -4.86
CA ASP A 128 1.46 4.29 -5.21
C ASP A 128 1.16 5.55 -4.37
N THR A 129 1.52 5.55 -3.08
CA THR A 129 1.31 6.71 -2.19
C THR A 129 2.15 7.91 -2.62
N ILE A 130 3.37 7.69 -3.09
CA ILE A 130 4.22 8.75 -3.64
C ILE A 130 3.56 9.36 -4.88
N GLU A 131 3.05 8.54 -5.79
CA GLU A 131 2.31 9.01 -6.98
C GLU A 131 1.03 9.75 -6.59
N ILE A 132 0.29 9.27 -5.58
CA ILE A 132 -0.90 9.95 -5.06
C ILE A 132 -0.53 11.31 -4.46
N CYS A 133 0.59 11.43 -3.74
CA CYS A 133 1.07 12.70 -3.22
C CYS A 133 1.36 13.71 -4.35
N ALA A 134 1.98 13.27 -5.44
CA ALA A 134 2.21 14.11 -6.63
C ALA A 134 0.88 14.51 -7.29
N GLY A 135 -0.02 13.55 -7.51
CA GLY A 135 -1.35 13.81 -8.08
C GLY A 135 -2.22 14.74 -7.22
N TYR A 136 -2.04 14.73 -5.90
CA TYR A 136 -2.69 15.70 -5.01
C TYR A 136 -2.20 17.12 -5.26
N VAL A 137 -0.90 17.31 -5.50
CA VAL A 137 -0.35 18.63 -5.84
C VAL A 137 -0.97 19.14 -7.13
N ASP A 138 -1.03 18.30 -8.17
CA ASP A 138 -1.63 18.65 -9.46
C ASP A 138 -3.11 19.03 -9.29
N ALA A 139 -3.88 18.24 -8.53
CA ALA A 139 -5.28 18.51 -8.26
C ALA A 139 -5.51 19.84 -7.51
N GLN A 140 -4.62 20.19 -6.57
CA GLN A 140 -4.67 21.48 -5.86
C GLN A 140 -4.38 22.66 -6.80
N MET A 141 -3.41 22.51 -7.70
CA MET A 141 -3.10 23.55 -8.69
C MET A 141 -4.24 23.74 -9.70
N GLU A 142 -4.87 22.64 -10.13
CA GLU A 142 -6.04 22.69 -11.00
C GLU A 142 -7.22 23.34 -10.31
N TYR A 143 -7.50 23.00 -9.04
CA TYR A 143 -8.53 23.63 -8.23
C TYR A 143 -8.30 25.16 -8.15
N ALA A 144 -7.11 25.59 -7.79
CA ALA A 144 -6.78 27.00 -7.65
C ALA A 144 -6.84 27.77 -8.97
N ALA A 145 -6.68 27.11 -10.12
CA ALA A 145 -6.86 27.74 -11.42
C ALA A 145 -8.33 28.13 -11.69
N GLN A 146 -9.28 27.45 -11.06
CA GLN A 146 -10.72 27.62 -11.27
C GLN A 146 -11.38 28.44 -10.16
N VAL A 147 -10.89 28.32 -8.92
CA VAL A 147 -11.53 28.88 -7.73
C VAL A 147 -10.76 30.11 -7.23
N ARG A 148 -11.50 31.13 -6.88
CA ARG A 148 -11.00 32.39 -6.32
C ARG A 148 -11.68 32.67 -4.99
N ASP A 149 -10.93 33.23 -4.06
CA ASP A 149 -11.52 33.78 -2.85
C ASP A 149 -12.37 35.04 -3.16
N LYS A 150 -13.04 35.54 -2.15
CA LYS A 150 -13.87 36.77 -2.28
C LYS A 150 -13.09 38.03 -2.70
N HIS A 151 -11.76 37.99 -2.72
CA HIS A 151 -10.87 39.05 -3.14
C HIS A 151 -10.24 38.79 -4.52
N GLY A 152 -10.61 37.68 -5.18
CA GLY A 152 -10.10 37.31 -6.49
C GLY A 152 -8.72 36.65 -6.47
N MET A 153 -8.24 36.23 -5.27
CA MET A 153 -6.98 35.50 -5.13
C MET A 153 -7.19 34.02 -5.40
N LEU A 154 -6.16 33.34 -5.90
CA LEU A 154 -6.15 31.88 -6.04
C LEU A 154 -6.39 31.22 -4.67
N GLU A 155 -7.34 30.32 -4.61
CA GLU A 155 -7.68 29.58 -3.40
C GLU A 155 -7.50 28.08 -3.63
N TYR A 156 -6.84 27.41 -2.71
CA TYR A 156 -6.66 25.94 -2.71
C TYR A 156 -7.79 25.26 -1.93
N ALA A 157 -8.06 24.00 -2.26
CA ALA A 157 -9.05 23.21 -1.52
C ALA A 157 -8.55 22.89 -0.11
N GLN A 158 -9.36 23.18 0.90
CA GLN A 158 -9.02 22.90 2.30
C GLN A 158 -9.20 21.44 2.68
N ARG A 159 -9.92 20.65 1.83
CA ARG A 159 -10.29 19.26 2.06
C ARG A 159 -10.06 18.42 0.83
N ILE A 160 -9.78 17.14 1.05
CA ILE A 160 -9.77 16.13 -0.02
C ILE A 160 -11.22 15.79 -0.38
N ALA A 161 -12.07 15.52 0.63
CA ALA A 161 -13.47 15.18 0.46
C ALA A 161 -14.37 16.21 1.16
N GLY A 162 -15.40 16.69 0.47
CA GLY A 162 -16.45 17.55 1.03
C GLY A 162 -17.71 16.78 1.36
N ALA A 163 -18.37 17.14 2.48
CA ALA A 163 -19.76 16.77 2.70
C ALA A 163 -20.67 17.61 1.78
N GLN A 164 -21.94 17.20 1.64
CA GLN A 164 -22.90 17.94 0.82
C GLN A 164 -22.97 19.41 1.26
N GLY A 165 -22.69 20.33 0.33
CA GLY A 165 -22.64 21.77 0.58
C GLY A 165 -21.28 22.32 1.06
N GLN A 166 -20.25 21.48 1.18
CA GLN A 166 -18.87 21.91 1.39
C GLN A 166 -18.15 22.05 0.05
N LEU A 167 -17.97 23.27 -0.38
CA LEU A 167 -17.45 23.58 -1.71
C LEU A 167 -15.92 23.65 -1.79
N ASP A 168 -15.25 23.73 -0.65
CA ASP A 168 -13.80 23.87 -0.47
C ASP A 168 -13.04 22.53 -0.51
N SER A 169 -13.41 21.62 -1.42
CA SER A 169 -12.85 20.26 -1.50
C SER A 169 -12.54 19.83 -2.92
N LEU A 170 -11.54 18.93 -3.06
CA LEU A 170 -11.12 18.36 -4.36
C LEU A 170 -12.15 17.35 -4.91
N TYR A 171 -12.93 16.71 -4.03
CA TYR A 171 -14.00 15.80 -4.39
C TYR A 171 -15.33 16.32 -3.79
N GLY A 172 -16.28 16.64 -4.66
CA GLY A 172 -17.58 17.18 -4.25
C GLY A 172 -17.61 18.69 -3.95
N GLY A 173 -16.54 19.43 -4.30
CA GLY A 173 -16.44 20.89 -4.16
C GLY A 173 -17.05 21.69 -5.34
N GLU A 174 -16.65 22.94 -5.47
CA GLU A 174 -17.11 23.87 -6.54
C GLU A 174 -16.63 23.51 -7.94
N SER A 175 -15.65 22.62 -8.07
CA SER A 175 -15.16 22.17 -9.36
C SER A 175 -16.27 21.51 -10.18
N ALA A 176 -16.32 21.76 -11.47
CA ALA A 176 -17.31 21.20 -12.39
C ALA A 176 -17.25 19.66 -12.48
N ALA A 177 -16.10 19.05 -12.11
CA ALA A 177 -15.89 17.63 -11.99
C ALA A 177 -14.97 17.35 -10.79
N PRO A 178 -15.03 16.14 -10.20
CA PRO A 178 -14.10 15.74 -9.16
C PRO A 178 -12.64 15.77 -9.68
N LEU A 179 -11.75 16.43 -8.96
CA LEU A 179 -10.33 16.54 -9.33
C LEU A 179 -9.52 15.35 -8.81
N VAL A 180 -10.11 14.52 -7.98
CA VAL A 180 -9.48 13.32 -7.41
C VAL A 180 -10.42 12.12 -7.49
N PRO A 181 -9.88 10.88 -7.54
CA PRO A 181 -10.72 9.68 -7.52
C PRO A 181 -11.52 9.55 -6.22
N LYS A 182 -12.74 8.97 -6.32
CA LYS A 182 -13.58 8.70 -5.15
C LYS A 182 -12.86 7.85 -4.09
N ALA A 183 -12.08 6.87 -4.50
CA ALA A 183 -11.36 5.99 -3.57
C ALA A 183 -10.32 6.75 -2.73
N PHE A 184 -9.68 7.77 -3.30
CA PHE A 184 -8.79 8.67 -2.56
C PHE A 184 -9.58 9.58 -1.60
N ALA A 185 -10.72 10.09 -2.04
CA ALA A 185 -11.62 10.86 -1.18
C ALA A 185 -12.18 10.03 -0.01
N ASP A 186 -12.51 8.76 -0.24
CA ASP A 186 -12.96 7.82 0.80
C ASP A 186 -11.86 7.50 1.83
N ALA A 187 -10.59 7.70 1.49
CA ALA A 187 -9.44 7.50 2.38
C ALA A 187 -9.02 8.75 3.15
N ALA A 188 -9.68 9.89 2.90
CA ALA A 188 -9.42 11.14 3.60
C ALA A 188 -9.89 11.06 5.05
N VAL A 189 -9.00 11.48 5.97
CA VAL A 189 -9.31 11.64 7.38
C VAL A 189 -9.56 13.13 7.63
N GLU A 190 -10.80 13.53 7.46
CA GLU A 190 -11.20 14.92 7.66
C GLU A 190 -11.29 15.26 9.15
N THR A 191 -10.85 16.46 9.51
CA THR A 191 -10.94 16.98 10.89
C THR A 191 -12.09 17.97 10.98
N GLY A 192 -13.01 17.80 11.95
CA GLY A 192 -14.08 18.75 12.22
C GLY A 192 -15.48 18.12 12.25
N LYS A 193 -16.52 18.98 12.33
CA LYS A 193 -17.92 18.55 12.34
C LYS A 193 -18.29 18.00 10.96
N GLY A 194 -18.72 16.74 10.91
CA GLY A 194 -19.15 16.07 9.68
C GLY A 194 -18.34 14.81 9.32
N ALA A 195 -17.30 14.46 10.09
CA ALA A 195 -16.54 13.22 9.91
C ALA A 195 -17.31 11.98 10.42
N GLU A 196 -18.52 11.73 9.88
CA GLU A 196 -19.34 10.56 10.28
C GLU A 196 -18.95 9.26 9.56
N VAL A 197 -18.20 9.33 8.47
CA VAL A 197 -17.83 8.17 7.67
C VAL A 197 -16.45 7.68 8.10
N LYS A 198 -16.35 6.40 8.50
CA LYS A 198 -15.04 5.78 8.73
C LYS A 198 -14.26 5.74 7.41
N PRO A 199 -13.07 6.32 7.35
CA PRO A 199 -12.28 6.34 6.12
C PRO A 199 -11.90 4.91 5.72
N LYS A 200 -11.85 4.65 4.41
CA LYS A 200 -11.39 3.40 3.82
C LYS A 200 -10.00 3.62 3.25
N PRO A 201 -8.99 2.82 3.57
CA PRO A 201 -7.64 3.06 3.06
C PRO A 201 -7.60 2.91 1.53
N TYR A 202 -6.88 3.80 0.87
CA TYR A 202 -6.59 3.75 -0.56
C TYR A 202 -5.11 3.39 -0.74
N HIS A 203 -4.82 2.34 -1.49
CA HIS A 203 -3.49 1.71 -1.56
C HIS A 203 -2.85 1.50 -0.18
N GLY A 204 -3.68 1.08 0.79
CA GLY A 204 -3.23 0.80 2.16
C GLY A 204 -2.93 2.02 3.03
N TYR A 205 -3.25 3.25 2.57
CA TYR A 205 -2.95 4.52 3.24
C TYR A 205 -4.19 5.34 3.52
N TYR A 206 -4.07 6.19 4.56
CA TYR A 206 -4.97 7.29 4.86
C TYR A 206 -4.28 8.61 4.56
N PHE A 207 -5.08 9.65 4.30
CA PHE A 207 -4.62 10.96 3.87
C PHE A 207 -5.30 12.09 4.63
N ARG A 208 -4.59 13.20 4.82
CA ARG A 208 -5.16 14.42 5.41
C ARG A 208 -4.46 15.66 4.87
N THR A 209 -5.25 16.68 4.53
CA THR A 209 -4.73 18.01 4.17
C THR A 209 -4.08 18.67 5.40
N LEU A 210 -2.90 19.24 5.20
CA LEU A 210 -2.20 20.07 6.19
C LEU A 210 -2.51 21.54 5.92
N GLN A 211 -2.80 22.29 6.99
CA GLN A 211 -3.23 23.69 6.90
C GLN A 211 -2.13 24.69 7.31
N ALA A 212 -0.92 24.21 7.52
CA ALA A 212 0.21 25.03 7.92
C ALA A 212 1.55 24.37 7.54
N GLN A 213 2.62 25.16 7.52
CA GLN A 213 3.98 24.65 7.53
C GLN A 213 4.75 25.10 8.77
N GLY A 214 5.78 24.33 9.10
CA GLY A 214 6.65 24.54 10.24
C GLY A 214 7.94 25.31 9.87
N PRO A 215 8.81 25.51 10.88
CA PRO A 215 10.02 26.33 10.71
C PRO A 215 11.09 25.68 9.82
N ASN A 216 11.04 24.35 9.59
CA ASN A 216 12.01 23.65 8.73
C ASN A 216 11.63 23.63 7.26
N ALA A 217 10.41 24.05 6.91
CA ALA A 217 9.97 24.21 5.55
C ALA A 217 10.55 25.50 4.93
N GLU A 218 10.71 25.52 3.63
CA GLU A 218 11.12 26.73 2.90
C GLU A 218 10.12 27.87 3.14
N GLY A 219 10.58 29.08 3.37
CA GLY A 219 9.75 30.24 3.77
C GLY A 219 9.39 30.29 5.25
N GLY A 220 9.77 29.27 6.05
CA GLY A 220 9.55 29.22 7.49
C GLY A 220 8.10 28.99 7.91
N ARG A 221 7.80 29.16 9.18
CA ARG A 221 6.48 28.87 9.76
C ARG A 221 5.41 29.86 9.28
N HIS A 222 4.32 29.35 8.72
CA HIS A 222 3.09 30.11 8.46
C HIS A 222 1.87 29.21 8.29
N ASN A 223 0.68 29.80 8.42
CA ASN A 223 -0.58 29.13 8.15
C ASN A 223 -0.93 29.21 6.67
N TYR A 224 -1.43 28.13 6.10
CA TYR A 224 -1.96 28.10 4.74
C TYR A 224 -3.35 28.71 4.65
N VAL A 225 -4.14 28.58 5.73
CA VAL A 225 -5.49 29.17 5.82
C VAL A 225 -5.40 30.57 6.43
N VAL A 226 -5.90 31.57 5.70
CA VAL A 226 -5.94 32.98 6.09
C VAL A 226 -7.38 33.47 5.91
N LYS A 227 -8.03 33.91 7.00
CA LYS A 227 -9.41 34.40 6.98
C LYS A 227 -10.37 33.44 6.27
N ASP A 228 -10.32 32.18 6.62
CA ASP A 228 -11.15 31.08 6.11
C ASP A 228 -10.83 30.63 4.66
N SER A 229 -9.87 31.25 3.98
CA SER A 229 -9.42 30.87 2.62
C SER A 229 -8.02 30.27 2.66
N MET A 230 -7.80 29.16 1.95
CA MET A 230 -6.48 28.53 1.84
C MET A 230 -5.69 29.16 0.69
N ILE A 231 -4.99 30.26 1.00
CA ILE A 231 -4.27 31.10 0.04
C ILE A 231 -2.75 31.14 0.31
N GLY A 232 -2.30 30.63 1.45
CA GLY A 232 -0.86 30.65 1.82
C GLY A 232 -0.07 29.44 1.36
N GLY A 233 -0.70 28.50 0.67
CA GLY A 233 -0.13 27.21 0.28
C GLY A 233 -1.04 26.06 0.69
N PHE A 234 -0.53 24.83 0.57
CA PHE A 234 -1.21 23.61 1.01
C PHE A 234 -0.19 22.52 1.37
N GLY A 235 -0.64 21.49 2.03
CA GLY A 235 0.15 20.30 2.27
C GLY A 235 -0.71 19.06 2.45
N LEU A 236 -0.08 17.90 2.35
CA LEU A 236 -0.69 16.59 2.58
C LEU A 236 0.19 15.78 3.52
N VAL A 237 -0.43 15.01 4.40
CA VAL A 237 0.19 13.90 5.10
C VAL A 237 -0.50 12.60 4.70
N ALA A 238 0.29 11.56 4.40
CA ALA A 238 -0.16 10.21 4.12
C ALA A 238 0.49 9.23 5.09
N TRP A 239 -0.29 8.32 5.69
CA TRP A 239 0.23 7.32 6.64
C TRP A 239 -0.42 5.95 6.44
N PRO A 240 0.31 4.84 6.74
CA PRO A 240 -0.22 3.50 6.53
C PRO A 240 -1.40 3.20 7.48
N ALA A 241 -2.43 2.55 6.92
CA ALA A 241 -3.59 2.09 7.70
C ALA A 241 -3.17 1.06 8.76
N HIS A 242 -2.18 0.22 8.43
CA HIS A 242 -1.61 -0.79 9.32
C HIS A 242 -0.09 -0.79 9.19
N TYR A 243 0.60 -0.24 10.19
CA TYR A 243 2.08 -0.20 10.23
C TYR A 243 2.69 -1.60 10.10
N GLY A 244 3.69 -1.74 9.22
CA GLY A 244 4.39 -3.00 8.95
C GLY A 244 3.55 -4.05 8.20
N VAL A 245 2.35 -3.67 7.71
CA VAL A 245 1.45 -4.54 6.93
C VAL A 245 1.04 -3.88 5.61
N SER A 246 0.54 -2.65 5.66
CA SER A 246 0.17 -1.88 4.46
C SER A 246 1.22 -0.84 4.06
N GLY A 247 2.12 -0.47 4.96
CA GLY A 247 3.21 0.46 4.77
C GLY A 247 4.04 0.61 6.03
N VAL A 248 5.19 1.25 5.93
CA VAL A 248 6.09 1.61 7.02
C VAL A 248 6.22 3.12 7.11
N HIS A 249 6.45 3.79 5.96
CA HIS A 249 6.72 5.23 5.93
C HIS A 249 5.45 6.06 5.96
N THR A 250 5.54 7.20 6.64
CA THR A 250 4.60 8.32 6.53
C THR A 250 5.20 9.33 5.56
N PHE A 251 4.38 9.88 4.67
CA PHE A 251 4.79 10.84 3.65
C PHE A 251 4.17 12.21 3.93
N ILE A 252 4.92 13.27 3.61
CA ILE A 252 4.41 14.64 3.58
C ILE A 252 4.82 15.30 2.26
N VAL A 253 3.95 16.17 1.73
CA VAL A 253 4.20 16.98 0.54
C VAL A 253 3.54 18.35 0.71
N ASN A 254 4.07 19.37 0.07
CA ASN A 254 3.48 20.71 0.00
C ASN A 254 3.38 21.20 -1.46
N GLN A 255 3.00 22.45 -1.66
CA GLN A 255 2.85 23.11 -2.98
C GLN A 255 4.10 23.07 -3.86
N ASP A 256 5.28 22.85 -3.29
CA ASP A 256 6.55 22.75 -4.06
C ASP A 256 6.73 21.37 -4.70
N GLY A 257 5.83 20.41 -4.40
CA GLY A 257 5.86 19.06 -4.94
C GLY A 257 6.99 18.18 -4.39
N ILE A 258 7.70 18.65 -3.34
CA ILE A 258 8.79 17.89 -2.73
C ILE A 258 8.20 16.95 -1.68
N ILE A 259 8.33 15.65 -1.95
CA ILE A 259 7.83 14.59 -1.07
C ILE A 259 8.93 14.17 -0.10
N TYR A 260 8.58 14.09 1.17
CA TYR A 260 9.43 13.54 2.23
C TYR A 260 8.79 12.32 2.87
N GLU A 261 9.63 11.39 3.30
CA GLU A 261 9.24 10.17 4.00
C GLU A 261 9.88 10.08 5.39
N ARG A 262 9.18 9.41 6.31
CA ARG A 262 9.71 9.08 7.64
C ARG A 262 9.01 7.86 8.21
N ASP A 263 9.79 6.93 8.78
CA ASP A 263 9.25 5.88 9.65
C ASP A 263 8.93 6.47 11.03
N LEU A 264 7.65 6.59 11.36
CA LEU A 264 7.16 7.06 12.66
C LEU A 264 7.05 5.93 13.69
N GLY A 265 7.27 4.68 13.26
CA GLY A 265 7.09 3.50 14.12
C GLY A 265 5.63 3.16 14.41
N ASN A 266 5.42 2.22 15.32
CA ASN A 266 4.08 1.80 15.77
C ASN A 266 3.78 2.42 17.16
N PRO A 267 2.62 3.06 17.40
CA PRO A 267 1.44 3.11 16.55
C PRO A 267 1.38 4.34 15.61
N THR A 268 1.59 4.13 14.32
CA THR A 268 1.58 5.22 13.31
C THR A 268 0.26 6.00 13.31
N THR A 269 -0.88 5.35 13.50
CA THR A 269 -2.19 6.02 13.47
C THR A 269 -2.31 7.11 14.53
N SER A 270 -1.80 6.91 15.75
CA SER A 270 -1.80 7.96 16.76
C SER A 270 -0.69 9.00 16.53
N LEU A 271 0.45 8.58 15.97
CA LEU A 271 1.56 9.49 15.67
C LEU A 271 1.26 10.37 14.46
N SER A 272 0.54 9.88 13.44
CA SER A 272 0.14 10.68 12.29
C SER A 272 -0.76 11.85 12.67
N THR A 273 -1.54 11.74 13.76
CA THR A 273 -2.35 12.85 14.27
C THR A 273 -1.48 13.99 14.80
N THR A 274 -0.23 13.73 15.19
CA THR A 274 0.73 14.76 15.66
C THR A 274 1.39 15.53 14.51
N VAL A 275 1.35 15.02 13.29
CA VAL A 275 1.84 15.72 12.09
C VAL A 275 0.78 16.74 11.67
N THR A 276 0.79 17.93 12.25
CA THR A 276 -0.21 18.98 12.03
C THR A 276 0.22 20.03 11.02
N SER A 277 1.48 20.00 10.59
CA SER A 277 2.06 20.92 9.62
C SER A 277 3.07 20.21 8.72
N TYR A 278 3.29 20.74 7.53
CA TYR A 278 4.40 20.35 6.70
C TYR A 278 5.70 20.91 7.30
N ASP A 279 6.50 20.05 7.91
CA ASP A 279 7.71 20.47 8.64
C ASP A 279 8.83 19.41 8.50
N PRO A 280 9.50 19.35 7.34
CA PRO A 280 10.52 18.35 7.05
C PRO A 280 11.84 18.67 7.74
N ASP A 281 11.94 18.33 9.03
CA ASP A 281 13.20 18.42 9.78
C ASP A 281 14.20 17.33 9.32
N LYS A 282 15.38 17.29 9.96
CA LYS A 282 16.47 16.36 9.64
C LYS A 282 16.11 14.87 9.77
N SER A 283 14.99 14.52 10.39
CA SER A 283 14.50 13.15 10.53
C SER A 283 13.66 12.67 9.33
N TRP A 284 13.24 13.60 8.48
CA TRP A 284 12.58 13.32 7.22
C TRP A 284 13.60 13.16 6.10
N LYS A 285 13.38 12.20 5.22
CA LYS A 285 14.20 11.98 4.03
C LYS A 285 13.40 12.39 2.81
N ARG A 286 14.05 13.11 1.91
CA ARG A 286 13.45 13.43 0.60
C ARG A 286 13.35 12.15 -0.22
N VAL A 287 12.18 11.92 -0.80
CA VAL A 287 11.96 10.88 -1.79
C VAL A 287 12.63 11.31 -3.10
N GLN A 288 13.39 10.39 -3.69
CA GLN A 288 14.16 10.65 -4.93
C GLN A 288 13.28 10.47 -6.16
#